data_b65b11f93f96425acd2495e7d6833d3e
#
_entry.id   b65b11f93f96425acd2495e7d6833d3e
#
_cell.length_a   1.000
_cell.length_b   1.000
_cell.length_c   1.000
_cell.angle_alpha   90.00
_cell.angle_beta   90.00
_cell.angle_gamma   90.00
#
_symmetry.space_group_name_H-M   'P 1'
#
loop_
_entity.id
_entity.type
_entity.pdbx_description
1 polymer ?
#
loop_
_entity_poly.entity_id
_entity_poly.type
_entity_poly.pdbx_seq_one_letter_code
_entity_poly.pdbx_strand_id
1 'polypeptide(L)'
;MESWIDLQINGYGGVDFNTPGMTVEQVIKVTEHLERDGTGGYLPTFVTGDPDMVLGNLRTIAEARRKNALCEKNILGIHLEGPFISPEPGAVGTHPIEWVRPPSEELYARYQEACGGIVKLVTVAAEIPGMPDFVRKLAGDGVAVSLGHQMAATPEELEPCIAAGAKAFTHLGNGIPNMIPRHNNVLFSALADDRASVMFIPDGHHLPDTVLKVFTRAVPLKRLIAVSDAQYPAGMPPGEYEVCGAHARLEPSGLLWNPARNCLVGATTPMAAMMKILQERIGFTREECLAVGRDNPLALIGL
;
A
#
# COMPACT_ATOMS: atom_id res chain seq x y z
N MET A 1 -20.23 -9.17 -11.81
CA MET A 1 -18.98 -9.88 -11.48
C MET A 1 -18.53 -9.39 -10.11
N GLU A 2 -18.05 -10.29 -9.26
CA GLU A 2 -17.43 -9.88 -8.00
C GLU A 2 -16.14 -9.14 -8.32
N SER A 3 -16.00 -7.91 -7.86
CA SER A 3 -14.83 -7.06 -8.09
C SER A 3 -13.86 -7.15 -6.91
N TRP A 4 -12.56 -7.01 -7.19
CA TRP A 4 -11.51 -6.98 -6.20
C TRP A 4 -11.41 -5.61 -5.54
N ILE A 5 -10.84 -5.59 -4.33
CA ILE A 5 -10.55 -4.38 -3.56
C ILE A 5 -9.04 -4.28 -3.38
N ASP A 6 -8.48 -3.11 -3.70
CA ASP A 6 -7.05 -2.87 -3.59
C ASP A 6 -6.76 -1.65 -2.70
N LEU A 7 -6.08 -1.89 -1.59
CA LEU A 7 -5.79 -0.86 -0.59
C LEU A 7 -4.50 -0.08 -0.87
N GLN A 8 -3.78 -0.40 -1.96
CA GLN A 8 -2.50 0.24 -2.27
C GLN A 8 -2.28 0.35 -3.78
N ILE A 9 -2.62 1.52 -4.34
CA ILE A 9 -2.42 1.86 -5.75
C ILE A 9 -1.78 3.24 -5.85
N ASN A 10 -0.51 3.31 -6.27
CA ASN A 10 0.26 4.54 -6.44
C ASN A 10 -0.04 5.23 -7.79
N GLY A 11 -0.51 4.46 -8.75
CA GLY A 11 -0.89 4.90 -10.09
C GLY A 11 -1.29 3.74 -10.97
N TYR A 12 -1.89 4.03 -12.14
CA TYR A 12 -2.32 2.99 -13.09
C TYR A 12 -2.55 3.56 -14.49
N GLY A 13 -2.28 2.78 -15.55
CA GLY A 13 -2.64 3.13 -16.92
C GLY A 13 -1.99 4.42 -17.44
N GLY A 14 -0.76 4.71 -17.01
CA GLY A 14 0.00 5.89 -17.38
C GLY A 14 -0.27 7.13 -16.52
N VAL A 15 -1.01 7.02 -15.42
CA VAL A 15 -1.27 8.11 -14.48
C VAL A 15 -0.68 7.77 -13.12
N ASP A 16 0.16 8.63 -12.60
CA ASP A 16 0.77 8.56 -11.28
C ASP A 16 0.05 9.53 -10.32
N PHE A 17 -0.40 9.05 -9.17
CA PHE A 17 -1.01 9.89 -8.14
C PHE A 17 0.00 10.77 -7.42
N ASN A 18 1.29 10.47 -7.55
CA ASN A 18 2.39 11.10 -6.83
C ASN A 18 3.21 12.08 -7.70
N THR A 19 2.64 12.54 -8.81
CA THR A 19 3.24 13.59 -9.64
C THR A 19 2.43 14.89 -9.58
N PRO A 20 3.08 16.08 -9.67
CA PRO A 20 2.37 17.36 -9.63
C PRO A 20 1.39 17.52 -10.80
N GLY A 21 0.27 18.20 -10.54
CA GLY A 21 -0.65 18.62 -11.60
C GLY A 21 -1.58 17.53 -12.12
N MET A 22 -1.84 16.50 -11.35
CA MET A 22 -2.86 15.50 -11.67
C MET A 22 -4.23 16.17 -11.90
N THR A 23 -4.96 15.72 -12.92
CA THR A 23 -6.28 16.26 -13.29
C THR A 23 -7.43 15.31 -12.93
N VAL A 24 -8.64 15.84 -12.85
CA VAL A 24 -9.87 15.05 -12.61
C VAL A 24 -10.06 14.00 -13.71
N GLU A 25 -9.80 14.34 -14.97
CA GLU A 25 -9.91 13.43 -16.11
C GLU A 25 -8.93 12.26 -16.00
N GLN A 26 -7.73 12.50 -15.48
CA GLN A 26 -6.75 11.43 -15.21
C GLN A 26 -7.24 10.49 -14.13
N VAL A 27 -7.82 10.99 -13.04
CA VAL A 27 -8.42 10.14 -11.97
C VAL A 27 -9.56 9.30 -12.52
N ILE A 28 -10.45 9.89 -13.34
CA ILE A 28 -11.54 9.16 -13.99
C ILE A 28 -10.98 8.04 -14.87
N LYS A 29 -9.98 8.35 -15.69
CA LYS A 29 -9.32 7.36 -16.57
C LYS A 29 -8.73 6.18 -15.79
N VAL A 30 -8.04 6.45 -14.67
CA VAL A 30 -7.51 5.38 -13.80
C VAL A 30 -8.65 4.50 -13.27
N THR A 31 -9.72 5.13 -12.76
CA THR A 31 -10.87 4.41 -12.20
C THR A 31 -11.52 3.49 -13.24
N GLU A 32 -11.68 3.97 -14.49
CA GLU A 32 -12.22 3.18 -15.60
C GLU A 32 -11.30 2.01 -15.98
N HIS A 33 -9.98 2.21 -15.95
CA HIS A 33 -9.01 1.15 -16.22
C HIS A 33 -9.07 0.06 -15.14
N LEU A 34 -9.08 0.44 -13.87
CA LEU A 34 -9.16 -0.48 -12.73
C LEU A 34 -10.47 -1.28 -12.73
N GLU A 35 -11.62 -0.61 -12.97
CA GLU A 35 -12.93 -1.31 -13.08
C GLU A 35 -12.92 -2.33 -14.21
N ARG A 36 -12.39 -1.97 -15.38
CA ARG A 36 -12.26 -2.89 -16.53
C ARG A 36 -11.36 -4.09 -16.21
N ASP A 37 -10.28 -3.88 -15.42
CA ASP A 37 -9.33 -4.91 -15.06
C ASP A 37 -9.75 -5.70 -13.79
N GLY A 38 -11.01 -5.46 -13.32
CA GLY A 38 -11.66 -6.23 -12.27
C GLY A 38 -11.48 -5.69 -10.84
N THR A 39 -10.89 -4.50 -10.67
CA THR A 39 -10.76 -3.82 -9.38
C THR A 39 -11.89 -2.80 -9.23
N GLY A 40 -12.93 -3.14 -8.47
CA GLY A 40 -14.13 -2.31 -8.31
C GLY A 40 -14.14 -1.43 -7.07
N GLY A 41 -13.07 -1.48 -6.26
CA GLY A 41 -12.85 -0.58 -5.14
C GLY A 41 -11.37 -0.44 -4.83
N TYR A 42 -10.89 0.79 -4.56
CA TYR A 42 -9.47 1.00 -4.30
C TYR A 42 -9.19 2.22 -3.45
N LEU A 43 -7.98 2.28 -2.89
CA LEU A 43 -7.43 3.46 -2.25
C LEU A 43 -6.31 4.04 -3.13
N PRO A 44 -6.49 5.23 -3.76
CA PRO A 44 -5.35 5.99 -4.25
C PRO A 44 -4.33 6.16 -3.14
N THR A 45 -3.06 5.79 -3.42
CA THR A 45 -1.99 5.79 -2.44
C THR A 45 -1.04 6.95 -2.71
N PHE A 46 -0.85 7.76 -1.69
CA PHE A 46 0.09 8.86 -1.69
C PHE A 46 1.32 8.47 -0.87
N VAL A 47 2.44 8.28 -1.57
CA VAL A 47 3.72 8.02 -0.92
C VAL A 47 4.32 9.31 -0.35
N THR A 48 5.39 9.18 0.44
CA THR A 48 6.18 10.33 0.91
C THR A 48 6.52 11.28 -0.24
N GLY A 49 6.21 12.54 -0.13
CA GLY A 49 6.46 13.55 -1.17
C GLY A 49 6.28 14.97 -0.67
N ASP A 50 6.43 15.94 -1.58
CA ASP A 50 6.17 17.36 -1.29
C ASP A 50 4.73 17.53 -0.78
N PRO A 51 4.54 18.06 0.45
CA PRO A 51 3.21 18.25 1.03
C PRO A 51 2.26 19.09 0.16
N ASP A 52 2.74 20.07 -0.55
CA ASP A 52 1.88 20.92 -1.38
C ASP A 52 1.42 20.19 -2.65
N MET A 53 2.27 19.34 -3.23
CA MET A 53 1.89 18.42 -4.30
C MET A 53 0.84 17.42 -3.80
N VAL A 54 1.07 16.77 -2.67
CA VAL A 54 0.12 15.81 -2.08
C VAL A 54 -1.23 16.48 -1.82
N LEU A 55 -1.25 17.65 -1.18
CA LEU A 55 -2.48 18.44 -0.93
C LEU A 55 -3.23 18.78 -2.22
N GLY A 56 -2.50 19.15 -3.27
CA GLY A 56 -3.09 19.46 -4.59
C GLY A 56 -3.79 18.23 -5.18
N ASN A 57 -3.12 17.10 -5.19
CA ASN A 57 -3.63 15.85 -5.75
C ASN A 57 -4.78 15.26 -4.90
N LEU A 58 -4.72 15.36 -3.57
CA LEU A 58 -5.83 14.99 -2.68
C LEU A 58 -7.12 15.76 -2.99
N ARG A 59 -7.03 17.08 -3.24
CA ARG A 59 -8.18 17.89 -3.68
C ARG A 59 -8.71 17.43 -5.04
N THR A 60 -7.83 17.04 -5.95
CA THR A 60 -8.21 16.50 -7.27
C THR A 60 -8.97 15.18 -7.13
N ILE A 61 -8.54 14.27 -6.24
CA ILE A 61 -9.29 13.03 -5.94
C ILE A 61 -10.68 13.35 -5.38
N ALA A 62 -10.76 14.26 -4.40
CA ALA A 62 -12.04 14.66 -3.82
C ALA A 62 -12.99 15.27 -4.87
N GLU A 63 -12.45 16.07 -5.77
CA GLU A 63 -13.20 16.66 -6.89
C GLU A 63 -13.67 15.61 -7.90
N ALA A 64 -12.82 14.64 -8.27
CA ALA A 64 -13.16 13.55 -9.16
C ALA A 64 -14.31 12.71 -8.59
N ARG A 65 -14.28 12.34 -7.31
CA ARG A 65 -15.37 11.65 -6.64
C ARG A 65 -16.69 12.42 -6.69
N ARG A 66 -16.64 13.72 -6.47
CA ARG A 66 -17.85 14.58 -6.53
C ARG A 66 -18.44 14.70 -7.93
N LYS A 67 -17.59 14.69 -8.98
CA LYS A 67 -17.98 14.91 -10.37
C LYS A 67 -18.33 13.66 -11.17
N ASN A 68 -17.87 12.49 -10.73
CA ASN A 68 -18.01 11.26 -11.48
C ASN A 68 -18.49 10.11 -10.58
N ALA A 69 -19.63 9.53 -10.93
CA ALA A 69 -20.28 8.48 -10.16
C ALA A 69 -19.44 7.19 -10.03
N LEU A 70 -18.62 6.87 -11.03
CA LEU A 70 -17.71 5.72 -10.95
C LEU A 70 -16.59 5.98 -9.95
N CYS A 71 -16.01 7.19 -9.95
CA CYS A 71 -15.03 7.59 -8.94
C CYS A 71 -15.64 7.63 -7.53
N GLU A 72 -16.86 8.12 -7.37
CA GLU A 72 -17.56 8.11 -6.09
C GLU A 72 -17.75 6.68 -5.55
N LYS A 73 -18.13 5.74 -6.41
CA LYS A 73 -18.35 4.33 -6.08
C LYS A 73 -17.03 3.60 -5.76
N ASN A 74 -15.99 3.78 -6.58
CA ASN A 74 -14.82 2.90 -6.59
C ASN A 74 -13.63 3.44 -5.77
N ILE A 75 -13.53 4.76 -5.55
CA ILE A 75 -12.53 5.33 -4.64
C ILE A 75 -13.09 5.24 -3.22
N LEU A 76 -12.71 4.21 -2.49
CA LEU A 76 -13.26 3.91 -1.14
C LEU A 76 -12.69 4.82 -0.06
N GLY A 77 -11.57 5.47 -0.34
CA GLY A 77 -10.85 6.37 0.55
C GLY A 77 -9.45 6.66 0.02
N ILE A 78 -8.57 7.10 0.89
CA ILE A 78 -7.16 7.40 0.59
C ILE A 78 -6.27 6.53 1.48
N HIS A 79 -5.17 6.04 0.92
CA HIS A 79 -4.04 5.50 1.66
C HIS A 79 -2.89 6.52 1.65
N LEU A 80 -2.40 6.89 2.84
CA LEU A 80 -1.18 7.67 3.00
C LEU A 80 -0.04 6.73 3.38
N GLU A 81 0.89 6.47 2.47
CA GLU A 81 2.07 5.67 2.73
C GLU A 81 3.26 6.59 3.09
N GLY A 82 3.37 6.87 4.35
CA GLY A 82 4.23 7.96 4.85
C GLY A 82 3.49 9.31 4.90
N PRO A 83 4.21 10.42 5.10
CA PRO A 83 5.67 10.58 5.22
C PRO A 83 6.27 10.18 6.58
N PHE A 84 5.50 9.56 7.46
CA PHE A 84 5.86 9.22 8.84
C PHE A 84 6.53 7.83 8.92
N ILE A 85 7.51 7.60 8.06
CA ILE A 85 8.24 6.33 7.89
C ILE A 85 9.70 6.48 8.30
N SER A 86 10.43 5.37 8.34
CA SER A 86 11.85 5.37 8.67
C SER A 86 12.70 5.98 7.55
N PRO A 87 13.66 6.87 7.87
CA PRO A 87 14.62 7.37 6.89
C PRO A 87 15.77 6.39 6.62
N GLU A 88 15.84 5.28 7.36
CA GLU A 88 16.96 4.36 7.32
C GLU A 88 17.04 3.57 6.01
N PRO A 89 18.26 3.31 5.50
CA PRO A 89 18.45 2.53 4.29
C PRO A 89 17.77 1.16 4.34
N GLY A 90 17.05 0.82 3.27
CA GLY A 90 16.26 -0.41 3.17
C GLY A 90 14.82 -0.22 3.66
N ALA A 91 14.60 0.46 4.79
CA ALA A 91 13.27 0.78 5.25
C ALA A 91 12.62 1.89 4.41
N VAL A 92 13.35 2.98 4.12
CA VAL A 92 12.85 4.09 3.29
C VAL A 92 12.45 3.65 1.87
N GLY A 93 13.03 2.55 1.36
CA GLY A 93 12.71 2.03 0.02
C GLY A 93 13.01 3.05 -1.09
N THR A 94 12.00 3.32 -1.92
CA THR A 94 12.06 4.30 -3.01
C THR A 94 11.50 5.67 -2.64
N HIS A 95 11.03 5.86 -1.40
CA HIS A 95 10.50 7.15 -0.95
C HIS A 95 11.58 8.24 -0.96
N PRO A 96 11.27 9.48 -1.38
CA PRO A 96 12.18 10.62 -1.30
C PRO A 96 12.49 10.97 0.17
N ILE A 97 13.73 10.74 0.59
CA ILE A 97 14.15 10.87 2.00
C ILE A 97 14.00 12.30 2.53
N GLU A 98 14.14 13.30 1.66
CA GLU A 98 14.01 14.72 2.00
C GLU A 98 12.60 15.11 2.48
N TRP A 99 11.60 14.29 2.17
CA TRP A 99 10.21 14.49 2.58
C TRP A 99 9.77 13.59 3.74
N VAL A 100 10.61 12.67 4.19
CA VAL A 100 10.36 11.87 5.39
C VAL A 100 10.31 12.78 6.62
N ARG A 101 9.31 12.58 7.48
CA ARG A 101 9.02 13.47 8.61
C ARG A 101 8.62 12.68 9.86
N PRO A 102 8.85 13.23 11.05
CA PRO A 102 8.24 12.70 12.28
C PRO A 102 6.71 12.82 12.22
N PRO A 103 5.97 12.09 13.06
CA PRO A 103 4.52 12.21 13.19
C PRO A 103 4.08 13.68 13.34
N SER A 104 3.05 14.07 12.58
CA SER A 104 2.49 15.43 12.59
C SER A 104 0.97 15.37 12.43
N GLU A 105 0.26 15.64 13.54
CA GLU A 105 -1.21 15.76 13.52
C GLU A 105 -1.67 16.92 12.64
N GLU A 106 -0.90 18.02 12.61
CA GLU A 106 -1.20 19.17 11.76
C GLU A 106 -1.17 18.80 10.27
N LEU A 107 -0.11 18.12 9.82
CA LEU A 107 0.01 17.73 8.42
C LEU A 107 -1.08 16.71 8.05
N TYR A 108 -1.34 15.74 8.92
CA TYR A 108 -2.42 14.78 8.73
C TYR A 108 -3.79 15.47 8.61
N ALA A 109 -4.08 16.44 9.50
CA ALA A 109 -5.34 17.19 9.46
C ALA A 109 -5.51 17.96 8.14
N ARG A 110 -4.44 18.56 7.62
CA ARG A 110 -4.44 19.21 6.30
C ARG A 110 -4.73 18.22 5.18
N TYR A 111 -4.16 17.01 5.23
CA TYR A 111 -4.45 15.96 4.25
C TYR A 111 -5.90 15.48 4.32
N GLN A 112 -6.43 15.27 5.52
CA GLN A 112 -7.84 14.93 5.73
C GLN A 112 -8.78 16.01 5.18
N GLU A 113 -8.51 17.27 5.48
CA GLU A 113 -9.30 18.39 4.95
C GLU A 113 -9.25 18.43 3.41
N ALA A 114 -8.06 18.29 2.82
CA ALA A 114 -7.87 18.36 1.37
C ALA A 114 -8.64 17.27 0.62
N CYS A 115 -8.74 16.06 1.16
CA CYS A 115 -9.50 14.97 0.54
C CYS A 115 -10.97 14.87 1.01
N GLY A 116 -11.44 15.79 1.86
CA GLY A 116 -12.83 15.76 2.38
C GLY A 116 -13.07 14.68 3.43
N GLY A 117 -12.06 14.35 4.23
CA GLY A 117 -12.20 13.42 5.37
C GLY A 117 -12.18 11.94 5.00
N ILE A 118 -11.65 11.57 3.84
CA ILE A 118 -11.72 10.18 3.34
C ILE A 118 -10.41 9.40 3.46
N VAL A 119 -9.42 9.84 4.25
CA VAL A 119 -8.27 8.98 4.57
C VAL A 119 -8.77 7.77 5.35
N LYS A 120 -8.46 6.58 4.87
CA LYS A 120 -8.89 5.29 5.44
C LYS A 120 -7.74 4.45 5.96
N LEU A 121 -6.55 4.64 5.42
CA LEU A 121 -5.36 3.88 5.76
C LEU A 121 -4.15 4.80 5.83
N VAL A 122 -3.32 4.62 6.86
CA VAL A 122 -2.02 5.32 6.99
C VAL A 122 -0.94 4.31 7.33
N THR A 123 0.14 4.30 6.55
CA THR A 123 1.35 3.51 6.83
C THR A 123 2.37 4.35 7.56
N VAL A 124 2.87 3.82 8.68
CA VAL A 124 3.83 4.48 9.58
C VAL A 124 4.93 3.51 10.04
N ALA A 125 6.08 4.06 10.45
CA ALA A 125 7.16 3.30 11.08
C ALA A 125 7.04 3.34 12.61
N ALA A 126 7.02 2.17 13.24
CA ALA A 126 6.73 2.04 14.68
C ALA A 126 7.80 2.64 15.58
N GLU A 127 9.08 2.64 15.16
CA GLU A 127 10.21 3.14 15.96
C GLU A 127 10.32 4.66 16.03
N ILE A 128 9.57 5.40 15.23
CA ILE A 128 9.70 6.86 15.21
C ILE A 128 9.14 7.46 16.52
N PRO A 129 9.91 8.35 17.18
CA PRO A 129 9.47 8.97 18.43
C PRO A 129 8.09 9.64 18.32
N GLY A 130 7.20 9.39 19.28
CA GLY A 130 5.82 9.92 19.29
C GLY A 130 4.83 9.11 18.43
N MET A 131 5.27 8.07 17.73
CA MET A 131 4.41 7.28 16.87
C MET A 131 3.23 6.61 17.61
N PRO A 132 3.38 6.02 18.81
CA PRO A 132 2.24 5.40 19.49
C PRO A 132 1.08 6.38 19.79
N ASP A 133 1.38 7.64 20.13
CA ASP A 133 0.36 8.65 20.37
C ASP A 133 -0.33 9.06 19.07
N PHE A 134 0.44 9.20 17.99
CA PHE A 134 -0.10 9.48 16.68
C PHE A 134 -0.98 8.33 16.16
N VAL A 135 -0.56 7.07 16.34
CA VAL A 135 -1.38 5.87 16.02
C VAL A 135 -2.70 5.91 16.80
N ARG A 136 -2.67 6.23 18.08
CA ARG A 136 -3.89 6.35 18.91
C ARG A 136 -4.83 7.43 18.37
N LYS A 137 -4.29 8.56 17.95
CA LYS A 137 -5.06 9.64 17.30
C LYS A 137 -5.73 9.16 16.01
N LEU A 138 -4.97 8.54 15.09
CA LEU A 138 -5.49 8.03 13.83
C LEU A 138 -6.58 6.94 14.05
N ALA A 139 -6.32 6.00 14.95
CA ALA A 139 -7.28 4.96 15.30
C ALA A 139 -8.56 5.55 15.93
N GLY A 140 -8.43 6.59 16.74
CA GLY A 140 -9.54 7.34 17.32
C GLY A 140 -10.38 8.08 16.28
N ASP A 141 -9.80 8.50 15.18
CA ASP A 141 -10.48 9.09 14.01
C ASP A 141 -11.14 8.02 13.10
N GLY A 142 -11.02 6.73 13.43
CA GLY A 142 -11.55 5.63 12.62
C GLY A 142 -10.71 5.28 11.40
N VAL A 143 -9.44 5.70 11.38
CA VAL A 143 -8.48 5.40 10.32
C VAL A 143 -7.70 4.15 10.68
N ALA A 144 -7.58 3.20 9.75
CA ALA A 144 -6.73 2.04 9.92
C ALA A 144 -5.25 2.46 9.86
N VAL A 145 -4.45 1.96 10.80
CA VAL A 145 -3.01 2.20 10.81
C VAL A 145 -2.29 0.90 10.49
N SER A 146 -1.35 0.97 9.55
CA SER A 146 -0.50 -0.13 9.13
C SER A 146 0.97 0.19 9.44
N LEU A 147 1.70 -0.78 9.95
CA LEU A 147 3.14 -0.65 10.21
C LEU A 147 3.92 -1.08 8.98
N GLY A 148 4.83 -0.25 8.51
CA GLY A 148 5.64 -0.53 7.33
C GLY A 148 6.71 0.53 7.11
N HIS A 149 7.64 0.24 6.20
CA HIS A 149 8.79 1.12 5.97
C HIS A 149 9.52 1.46 7.28
N GLN A 150 9.83 0.43 8.06
CA GLN A 150 10.28 0.55 9.44
C GLN A 150 11.52 -0.30 9.75
N MET A 151 12.24 0.12 10.81
CA MET A 151 13.34 -0.65 11.39
C MET A 151 12.92 -1.46 12.62
N ALA A 152 11.80 -1.09 13.27
CA ALA A 152 11.23 -1.85 14.38
C ALA A 152 10.98 -3.30 13.97
N ALA A 153 11.54 -4.24 14.71
CA ALA A 153 11.65 -5.62 14.30
C ALA A 153 11.13 -6.62 15.36
N THR A 154 11.24 -6.29 16.63
CA THR A 154 10.86 -7.21 17.71
C THR A 154 9.43 -6.93 18.22
N PRO A 155 8.77 -7.91 18.85
CA PRO A 155 7.46 -7.67 19.47
C PRO A 155 7.45 -6.50 20.43
N GLU A 156 8.53 -6.31 21.21
CA GLU A 156 8.65 -5.22 22.19
C GLU A 156 8.70 -3.84 21.52
N GLU A 157 9.34 -3.74 20.34
CA GLU A 157 9.40 -2.49 19.57
C GLU A 157 8.07 -2.18 18.86
N LEU A 158 7.32 -3.19 18.46
CA LEU A 158 6.03 -3.06 17.77
C LEU A 158 4.87 -2.83 18.74
N GLU A 159 4.94 -3.39 19.96
CA GLU A 159 3.87 -3.40 20.94
C GLU A 159 3.26 -2.02 21.25
N PRO A 160 4.04 -0.93 21.41
CA PRO A 160 3.45 0.38 21.69
C PRO A 160 2.48 0.87 20.61
N CYS A 161 2.78 0.61 19.32
CA CYS A 161 1.92 0.96 18.21
C CYS A 161 0.74 -0.01 18.04
N ILE A 162 0.95 -1.32 18.23
CA ILE A 162 -0.14 -2.31 18.20
C ILE A 162 -1.14 -2.04 19.34
N ALA A 163 -0.66 -1.80 20.56
CA ALA A 163 -1.51 -1.45 21.69
C ALA A 163 -2.24 -0.11 21.51
N ALA A 164 -1.65 0.83 20.76
CA ALA A 164 -2.27 2.11 20.41
C ALA A 164 -3.35 1.98 19.31
N GLY A 165 -3.42 0.85 18.60
CA GLY A 165 -4.48 0.58 17.61
C GLY A 165 -4.00 0.36 16.19
N ALA A 166 -2.70 0.12 15.94
CA ALA A 166 -2.23 -0.35 14.65
C ALA A 166 -2.82 -1.74 14.36
N LYS A 167 -3.34 -1.94 13.12
CA LYS A 167 -4.15 -3.11 12.74
C LYS A 167 -3.59 -3.91 11.58
N ALA A 168 -2.50 -3.44 10.96
CA ALA A 168 -1.94 -4.14 9.81
C ALA A 168 -0.42 -3.95 9.72
N PHE A 169 0.22 -4.79 8.89
CA PHE A 169 1.58 -4.62 8.40
C PHE A 169 1.51 -4.41 6.87
N THR A 170 2.09 -3.32 6.39
CA THR A 170 2.10 -2.93 4.98
C THR A 170 3.03 -3.83 4.19
N HIS A 171 2.56 -4.39 3.07
CA HIS A 171 3.31 -5.24 2.12
C HIS A 171 4.48 -6.01 2.75
N LEU A 172 4.17 -6.81 3.77
CA LEU A 172 5.16 -7.52 4.60
C LEU A 172 6.21 -8.24 3.75
N GLY A 173 7.48 -8.03 4.08
CA GLY A 173 8.62 -8.50 3.30
C GLY A 173 9.21 -7.47 2.35
N ASN A 174 8.56 -6.31 2.20
CA ASN A 174 9.04 -5.15 1.43
C ASN A 174 9.24 -3.95 2.36
N GLY A 175 9.99 -2.93 1.92
CA GLY A 175 10.29 -1.76 2.76
C GLY A 175 11.05 -2.11 4.05
N ILE A 176 11.93 -3.09 3.99
CA ILE A 176 12.82 -3.53 5.08
C ILE A 176 14.25 -3.72 4.55
N PRO A 177 15.30 -3.67 5.40
CA PRO A 177 16.66 -3.97 4.97
C PRO A 177 16.82 -5.37 4.39
N ASN A 178 17.65 -5.53 3.35
CA ASN A 178 17.94 -6.84 2.76
C ASN A 178 18.66 -7.79 3.74
N MET A 179 19.36 -7.24 4.73
CA MET A 179 20.07 -8.00 5.78
C MET A 179 19.39 -7.72 7.11
N ILE A 180 18.73 -8.75 7.66
CA ILE A 180 18.01 -8.67 8.93
C ILE A 180 18.54 -9.74 9.92
N PRO A 181 18.42 -9.52 11.23
CA PRO A 181 18.73 -10.54 12.24
C PRO A 181 17.95 -11.82 11.99
N ARG A 182 18.62 -12.97 12.10
CA ARG A 182 18.03 -14.27 11.71
C ARG A 182 16.77 -14.67 12.51
N HIS A 183 16.62 -14.21 13.73
CA HIS A 183 15.52 -14.59 14.61
C HIS A 183 14.65 -13.40 15.02
N ASN A 184 15.28 -12.28 15.42
CA ASN A 184 14.58 -11.08 15.85
C ASN A 184 14.41 -10.15 14.65
N ASN A 185 13.35 -10.36 13.88
CA ASN A 185 13.05 -9.57 12.68
C ASN A 185 11.54 -9.38 12.51
N VAL A 186 11.19 -8.34 11.78
CA VAL A 186 9.79 -7.93 11.58
C VAL A 186 8.94 -9.02 10.93
N LEU A 187 9.52 -9.90 10.10
CA LEU A 187 8.76 -10.96 9.44
C LEU A 187 8.17 -11.93 10.46
N PHE A 188 9.00 -12.45 11.37
CA PHE A 188 8.52 -13.37 12.40
C PHE A 188 7.62 -12.67 13.40
N SER A 189 7.91 -11.44 13.79
CA SER A 189 7.07 -10.67 14.71
C SER A 189 5.68 -10.41 14.14
N ALA A 190 5.58 -9.99 12.88
CA ALA A 190 4.30 -9.74 12.20
C ALA A 190 3.49 -11.01 11.95
N LEU A 191 4.16 -12.11 11.57
CA LEU A 191 3.49 -13.41 11.36
C LEU A 191 2.93 -13.99 12.67
N ALA A 192 3.61 -13.75 13.79
CA ALA A 192 3.24 -14.27 15.11
C ALA A 192 2.22 -13.38 15.85
N ASP A 193 2.05 -12.11 15.51
CA ASP A 193 1.08 -11.23 16.18
C ASP A 193 -0.34 -11.53 15.68
N ASP A 194 -1.24 -11.97 16.57
CA ASP A 194 -2.62 -12.33 16.22
C ASP A 194 -3.58 -11.16 16.05
N ARG A 195 -3.16 -9.94 16.36
CA ARG A 195 -4.00 -8.73 16.39
C ARG A 195 -4.00 -7.95 15.07
N ALA A 196 -2.89 -8.00 14.34
CA ALA A 196 -2.72 -7.22 13.11
C ALA A 196 -2.83 -8.08 11.84
N SER A 197 -3.41 -7.52 10.79
CA SER A 197 -3.46 -8.12 9.47
C SER A 197 -2.10 -8.04 8.77
N VAL A 198 -1.85 -8.95 7.85
CA VAL A 198 -0.65 -8.96 7.01
C VAL A 198 -1.06 -8.62 5.59
N MET A 199 -0.68 -7.42 5.13
CA MET A 199 -0.81 -7.06 3.72
C MET A 199 0.40 -7.62 2.97
N PHE A 200 0.19 -8.18 1.78
CA PHE A 200 1.25 -8.79 0.97
C PHE A 200 0.98 -8.64 -0.52
N ILE A 201 2.04 -8.67 -1.33
CA ILE A 201 2.00 -8.49 -2.80
C ILE A 201 2.20 -9.86 -3.47
N PRO A 202 1.14 -10.54 -3.92
CA PRO A 202 1.24 -11.86 -4.57
C PRO A 202 1.40 -11.77 -6.10
N ASP A 203 2.23 -10.87 -6.59
CA ASP A 203 2.43 -10.62 -8.02
C ASP A 203 3.39 -11.62 -8.71
N GLY A 204 4.03 -12.49 -7.92
CA GLY A 204 5.01 -13.45 -8.40
C GLY A 204 6.42 -12.88 -8.62
N HIS A 205 6.64 -11.61 -8.30
CA HIS A 205 7.93 -10.90 -8.41
C HIS A 205 8.46 -10.43 -7.05
N HIS A 206 7.61 -9.80 -6.22
CA HIS A 206 7.99 -9.29 -4.91
C HIS A 206 8.31 -10.39 -3.91
N LEU A 207 7.42 -11.39 -3.82
CA LEU A 207 7.58 -12.50 -2.88
C LEU A 207 7.70 -13.83 -3.65
N PRO A 208 8.77 -14.61 -3.43
CA PRO A 208 8.85 -15.99 -3.94
C PRO A 208 7.68 -16.84 -3.43
N ASP A 209 7.27 -17.84 -4.21
CA ASP A 209 6.19 -18.78 -3.84
C ASP A 209 6.43 -19.45 -2.47
N THR A 210 7.69 -19.67 -2.10
CA THR A 210 8.05 -20.24 -0.79
C THR A 210 7.68 -19.29 0.34
N VAL A 211 7.88 -17.97 0.16
CA VAL A 211 7.50 -16.95 1.15
C VAL A 211 5.99 -16.82 1.22
N LEU A 212 5.31 -16.75 0.07
CA LEU A 212 3.83 -16.73 0.01
C LEU A 212 3.23 -17.95 0.74
N LYS A 213 3.78 -19.16 0.52
CA LYS A 213 3.35 -20.38 1.22
C LYS A 213 3.59 -20.35 2.72
N VAL A 214 4.67 -19.69 3.17
CA VAL A 214 4.91 -19.50 4.62
C VAL A 214 3.88 -18.54 5.20
N PHE A 215 3.66 -17.39 4.58
CA PHE A 215 2.69 -16.40 5.05
C PHE A 215 1.28 -16.99 5.14
N THR A 216 0.83 -17.66 4.08
CA THR A 216 -0.52 -18.21 4.00
C THR A 216 -0.76 -19.42 4.92
N ARG A 217 0.29 -20.07 5.42
CA ARG A 217 0.21 -21.14 6.40
C ARG A 217 0.37 -20.67 7.85
N ALA A 218 1.18 -19.64 8.06
CA ALA A 218 1.44 -19.09 9.39
C ALA A 218 0.34 -18.16 9.88
N VAL A 219 -0.29 -17.42 8.95
CA VAL A 219 -1.29 -16.40 9.29
C VAL A 219 -2.70 -16.92 8.99
N PRO A 220 -3.64 -16.85 9.94
CA PRO A 220 -5.04 -17.16 9.68
C PRO A 220 -5.61 -16.35 8.50
N LEU A 221 -6.41 -16.98 7.64
CA LEU A 221 -6.93 -16.39 6.40
C LEU A 221 -7.57 -15.00 6.62
N LYS A 222 -8.31 -14.82 7.70
CA LYS A 222 -8.97 -13.55 8.06
C LYS A 222 -8.04 -12.36 8.32
N ARG A 223 -6.74 -12.62 8.48
CA ARG A 223 -5.70 -11.59 8.69
C ARG A 223 -4.86 -11.35 7.43
N LEU A 224 -5.03 -12.12 6.37
CA LEU A 224 -4.31 -11.96 5.12
C LEU A 224 -5.03 -10.97 4.21
N ILE A 225 -4.30 -10.01 3.65
CA ILE A 225 -4.81 -8.99 2.72
C ILE A 225 -3.88 -8.89 1.52
N ALA A 226 -4.38 -9.22 0.34
CA ALA A 226 -3.63 -8.99 -0.88
C ALA A 226 -3.76 -7.53 -1.32
N VAL A 227 -2.64 -6.92 -1.68
CA VAL A 227 -2.56 -5.58 -2.28
C VAL A 227 -1.68 -5.63 -3.51
N SER A 228 -1.88 -4.70 -4.44
CA SER A 228 -1.02 -4.67 -5.61
C SER A 228 0.26 -3.87 -5.41
N ASP A 229 0.20 -2.78 -4.70
CA ASP A 229 1.24 -1.76 -4.71
C ASP A 229 1.56 -1.29 -6.14
N ALA A 230 0.48 -1.14 -6.95
CA ALA A 230 0.59 -0.84 -8.37
C ALA A 230 1.17 0.55 -8.60
N GLN A 231 2.12 0.62 -9.54
CA GLN A 231 2.70 1.85 -10.04
C GLN A 231 2.08 2.24 -11.38
N TYR A 232 2.23 3.50 -11.78
CA TYR A 232 1.59 4.04 -12.98
C TYR A 232 1.88 3.25 -14.28
N PRO A 233 3.02 2.52 -14.45
CA PRO A 233 3.23 1.69 -15.63
C PRO A 233 2.35 0.44 -15.68
N ALA A 234 1.61 0.12 -14.61
CA ALA A 234 0.64 -0.97 -14.63
C ALA A 234 -0.40 -0.74 -15.75
N GLY A 235 -0.62 -1.74 -16.58
CA GLY A 235 -1.48 -1.63 -17.76
C GLY A 235 -0.84 -0.94 -18.98
N MET A 236 0.45 -0.57 -18.89
CA MET A 236 1.22 0.00 -20.00
C MET A 236 2.06 -1.09 -20.72
N PRO A 237 2.51 -0.83 -21.97
CA PRO A 237 3.43 -1.74 -22.65
C PRO A 237 4.77 -1.89 -21.93
N PRO A 238 5.48 -3.03 -22.08
CA PRO A 238 6.86 -3.15 -21.66
C PRO A 238 7.74 -2.03 -22.25
N GLY A 239 8.68 -1.52 -21.44
CA GLY A 239 9.53 -0.40 -21.86
C GLY A 239 10.26 0.27 -20.71
N GLU A 240 10.85 1.42 -21.00
CA GLU A 240 11.56 2.24 -20.03
C GLU A 240 10.64 3.34 -19.50
N TYR A 241 10.65 3.54 -18.19
CA TYR A 241 9.81 4.48 -17.47
C TYR A 241 10.62 5.25 -16.42
N GLU A 242 10.07 6.31 -15.87
CA GLU A 242 10.63 7.03 -14.74
C GLU A 242 9.65 6.93 -13.56
N VAL A 243 9.98 6.15 -12.54
CA VAL A 243 9.11 5.89 -11.38
C VAL A 243 9.79 6.43 -10.12
N CYS A 244 9.07 7.23 -9.34
CA CYS A 244 9.60 7.87 -8.12
C CYS A 244 10.92 8.63 -8.38
N GLY A 245 11.02 9.34 -9.52
CA GLY A 245 12.22 10.08 -9.91
C GLY A 245 13.44 9.20 -10.27
N ALA A 246 13.23 7.92 -10.52
CA ALA A 246 14.28 6.99 -10.89
C ALA A 246 13.92 6.21 -12.15
N HIS A 247 14.94 5.90 -12.97
CA HIS A 247 14.77 5.06 -14.14
C HIS A 247 14.29 3.66 -13.74
N ALA A 248 13.25 3.17 -14.39
CA ALA A 248 12.66 1.86 -14.18
C ALA A 248 12.36 1.17 -15.50
N ARG A 249 12.49 -0.15 -15.52
CA ARG A 249 12.20 -0.98 -16.67
C ARG A 249 11.03 -1.92 -16.38
N LEU A 250 10.01 -1.86 -17.23
CA LEU A 250 8.91 -2.81 -17.25
C LEU A 250 9.23 -3.92 -18.25
N GLU A 251 9.40 -5.12 -17.73
CA GLU A 251 9.66 -6.32 -18.55
C GLU A 251 8.35 -6.91 -19.11
N PRO A 252 8.41 -7.72 -20.18
CA PRO A 252 7.22 -8.43 -20.68
C PRO A 252 6.56 -9.36 -19.66
N SER A 253 7.28 -9.76 -18.62
CA SER A 253 6.78 -10.57 -17.51
C SER A 253 5.90 -9.80 -16.52
N GLY A 254 5.86 -8.47 -16.62
CA GLY A 254 5.25 -7.59 -15.61
C GLY A 254 6.20 -7.17 -14.49
N LEU A 255 7.47 -7.61 -14.52
CA LEU A 255 8.48 -7.16 -13.56
C LEU A 255 8.82 -5.68 -13.81
N LEU A 256 8.62 -4.84 -12.80
CA LEU A 256 9.02 -3.43 -12.81
C LEU A 256 10.21 -3.25 -11.85
N TRP A 257 11.37 -2.88 -12.37
CA TRP A 257 12.58 -2.82 -11.58
C TRP A 257 13.51 -1.68 -12.00
N ASN A 258 14.35 -1.24 -11.05
CA ASN A 258 15.41 -0.27 -11.30
C ASN A 258 16.73 -1.01 -11.54
N PRO A 259 17.27 -1.02 -12.78
CA PRO A 259 18.50 -1.74 -13.11
C PRO A 259 19.74 -1.20 -12.35
N ALA A 260 19.78 0.10 -12.09
CA ALA A 260 20.93 0.74 -11.42
C ALA A 260 21.01 0.39 -9.93
N ARG A 261 19.86 0.25 -9.27
CA ARG A 261 19.75 -0.08 -7.84
C ARG A 261 19.50 -1.57 -7.59
N ASN A 262 19.22 -2.35 -8.64
CA ASN A 262 18.85 -3.75 -8.57
C ASN A 262 17.72 -4.00 -7.54
N CYS A 263 16.65 -3.20 -7.61
CA CYS A 263 15.50 -3.32 -6.72
C CYS A 263 14.18 -3.16 -7.50
N LEU A 264 13.12 -3.72 -6.96
CA LEU A 264 11.76 -3.48 -7.45
C LEU A 264 11.32 -2.05 -7.14
N VAL A 265 10.43 -1.50 -7.94
CA VAL A 265 9.85 -0.16 -7.76
C VAL A 265 8.33 -0.23 -7.84
N GLY A 266 7.74 -1.09 -7.00
CA GLY A 266 6.32 -1.42 -7.01
C GLY A 266 5.94 -2.45 -8.06
N ALA A 267 4.65 -2.74 -8.20
CA ALA A 267 4.13 -3.77 -9.09
C ALA A 267 3.40 -3.19 -10.31
N THR A 268 3.17 -4.06 -11.29
CA THR A 268 2.31 -3.77 -12.45
C THR A 268 1.25 -4.85 -12.70
N THR A 269 1.22 -5.87 -11.85
CA THR A 269 0.28 -6.99 -11.95
C THR A 269 -1.07 -6.58 -11.39
N PRO A 270 -2.18 -6.66 -12.17
CA PRO A 270 -3.51 -6.33 -11.66
C PRO A 270 -4.00 -7.37 -10.62
N MET A 271 -4.88 -6.94 -9.70
CA MET A 271 -5.43 -7.79 -8.64
C MET A 271 -6.03 -9.11 -9.19
N ALA A 272 -6.73 -9.08 -10.31
CA ALA A 272 -7.29 -10.29 -10.92
C ALA A 272 -6.21 -11.32 -11.28
N ALA A 273 -5.06 -10.87 -11.79
CA ALA A 273 -3.93 -11.75 -12.10
C ALA A 273 -3.23 -12.24 -10.82
N MET A 274 -3.12 -11.41 -9.79
CA MET A 274 -2.60 -11.83 -8.48
C MET A 274 -3.45 -12.92 -7.85
N MET A 275 -4.78 -12.81 -7.91
CA MET A 275 -5.68 -13.87 -7.43
C MET A 275 -5.50 -15.18 -8.21
N LYS A 276 -5.25 -15.09 -9.51
CA LYS A 276 -4.91 -16.27 -10.32
C LYS A 276 -3.59 -16.91 -9.89
N ILE A 277 -2.57 -16.11 -9.58
CA ILE A 277 -1.29 -16.59 -9.03
C ILE A 277 -1.52 -17.33 -7.71
N LEU A 278 -2.32 -16.77 -6.80
CA LEU A 278 -2.67 -17.43 -5.53
C LEU A 278 -3.36 -18.78 -5.76
N GLN A 279 -4.28 -18.87 -6.71
CA GLN A 279 -4.95 -20.12 -7.05
C GLN A 279 -3.99 -21.15 -7.65
N GLU A 280 -3.26 -20.79 -8.69
CA GLU A 280 -2.47 -21.73 -9.50
C GLU A 280 -1.15 -22.14 -8.82
N ARG A 281 -0.50 -21.23 -8.08
CA ARG A 281 0.84 -21.45 -7.52
C ARG A 281 0.85 -21.72 -6.02
N ILE A 282 -0.12 -21.16 -5.30
CA ILE A 282 -0.21 -21.28 -3.84
C ILE A 282 -1.28 -22.28 -3.42
N GLY A 283 -2.32 -22.48 -4.25
CA GLY A 283 -3.38 -23.45 -4.03
C GLY A 283 -4.62 -22.88 -3.33
N PHE A 284 -4.83 -21.56 -3.40
CA PHE A 284 -6.03 -20.93 -2.85
C PHE A 284 -7.28 -21.36 -3.62
N THR A 285 -8.36 -21.57 -2.90
CA THR A 285 -9.71 -21.65 -3.48
C THR A 285 -10.17 -20.25 -3.93
N ARG A 286 -11.28 -20.20 -4.67
CA ARG A 286 -11.91 -18.93 -5.03
C ARG A 286 -12.38 -18.16 -3.80
N GLU A 287 -12.96 -18.84 -2.83
CA GLU A 287 -13.44 -18.28 -1.57
C GLU A 287 -12.30 -17.67 -0.76
N GLU A 288 -11.16 -18.35 -0.70
CA GLU A 288 -9.95 -17.80 -0.04
C GLU A 288 -9.42 -16.57 -0.77
N CYS A 289 -9.45 -16.55 -2.11
CA CYS A 289 -9.11 -15.36 -2.88
C CYS A 289 -10.08 -14.20 -2.60
N LEU A 290 -11.40 -14.47 -2.50
CA LEU A 290 -12.39 -13.44 -2.14
C LEU A 290 -12.14 -12.89 -0.73
N ALA A 291 -11.80 -13.75 0.22
CA ALA A 291 -11.46 -13.30 1.56
C ALA A 291 -10.28 -12.33 1.55
N VAL A 292 -9.15 -12.69 0.91
CA VAL A 292 -7.92 -11.86 0.95
C VAL A 292 -7.93 -10.67 -0.02
N GLY A 293 -8.68 -10.76 -1.12
CA GLY A 293 -8.73 -9.74 -2.17
C GLY A 293 -9.99 -8.86 -2.14
N ARG A 294 -10.92 -9.06 -1.18
CA ARG A 294 -12.15 -8.28 -1.07
C ARG A 294 -12.61 -8.10 0.38
N ASP A 295 -12.92 -9.19 1.08
CA ASP A 295 -13.63 -9.11 2.37
C ASP A 295 -12.72 -8.58 3.48
N ASN A 296 -11.50 -9.09 3.60
CA ASN A 296 -10.53 -8.63 4.59
C ASN A 296 -10.05 -7.19 4.33
N PRO A 297 -9.74 -6.78 3.08
CA PRO A 297 -9.50 -5.37 2.75
C PRO A 297 -10.62 -4.43 3.22
N LEU A 298 -11.88 -4.75 2.89
CA LEU A 298 -13.04 -3.95 3.32
C LEU A 298 -13.14 -3.89 4.84
N ALA A 299 -13.03 -5.03 5.52
CA ALA A 299 -13.09 -5.09 6.97
C ALA A 299 -11.99 -4.26 7.64
N LEU A 300 -10.76 -4.22 7.09
CA LEU A 300 -9.65 -3.41 7.63
C LEU A 300 -10.00 -1.92 7.63
N ILE A 301 -10.62 -1.42 6.57
CA ILE A 301 -10.97 0.01 6.42
C ILE A 301 -12.38 0.36 6.93
N GLY A 302 -13.07 -0.59 7.58
CA GLY A 302 -14.36 -0.39 8.21
C GLY A 302 -15.56 -0.28 7.24
N LEU A 303 -15.53 -1.04 6.15
CA LEU A 303 -16.58 -1.13 5.13
C LEU A 303 -17.17 -2.54 5.02
#